data_622dd89074c2c782c4d5ed06e4418a4e
#
_entry.id   622dd89074c2c782c4d5ed06e4418a4e
#
_cell.length_a   1.000
_cell.length_b   1.000
_cell.length_c   1.000
_cell.angle_alpha   90.00
_cell.angle_beta   90.00
_cell.angle_gamma   90.00
#
_symmetry.space_group_name_H-M   'P 1'
#
loop_
_entity.id
_entity.type
_entity.pdbx_description
1 polymer ?
#
loop_
_entity_poly.entity_id
_entity_poly.type
_entity_poly.pdbx_seq_one_letter_code
_entity_poly.pdbx_strand_id
1 'polypeptide(L)'
;MTHELPPTIDPVAAARWAALSMPVSAGPSGGAPASAWLHEEVARRMEERLAWIKLRPQQWAHWEAVRGGLQAHKLLAQRYPDARCFVVESSPGRLQRARDVLSKPWWHPGRWKAAPTRFEAPPEGSLQMLWANMLLHQVADPQAMIAHWHRTLAVDGFLMFSCFG
;
A
#
# COMPACT_ATOMS: atom_id res chain seq x y z
N MET A 1 -13.73 -2.55 -35.17
CA MET A 1 -12.42 -2.85 -34.55
C MET A 1 -12.70 -3.40 -33.18
N THR A 2 -12.65 -4.72 -33.03
CA THR A 2 -12.74 -5.37 -31.73
C THR A 2 -11.44 -5.06 -30.99
N HIS A 3 -11.50 -4.20 -29.98
CA HIS A 3 -10.40 -4.03 -29.04
C HIS A 3 -10.22 -5.36 -28.29
N GLU A 4 -9.25 -6.14 -28.73
CA GLU A 4 -8.81 -7.31 -28.01
C GLU A 4 -8.26 -6.80 -26.66
N LEU A 5 -8.94 -7.19 -25.58
CA LEU A 5 -8.46 -6.86 -24.22
C LEU A 5 -7.09 -7.52 -24.03
N PRO A 6 -6.12 -6.80 -23.43
CA PRO A 6 -4.82 -7.40 -23.13
C PRO A 6 -5.01 -8.67 -22.27
N PRO A 7 -4.14 -9.68 -22.43
CA PRO A 7 -4.25 -10.91 -21.66
C PRO A 7 -4.22 -10.56 -20.16
N THR A 8 -5.27 -10.96 -19.46
CA THR A 8 -5.41 -10.81 -18.02
C THR A 8 -5.01 -12.12 -17.34
N ILE A 9 -4.64 -12.02 -16.06
CA ILE A 9 -4.37 -13.20 -15.24
C ILE A 9 -5.71 -13.94 -15.02
N ASP A 10 -5.68 -15.28 -15.06
CA ASP A 10 -6.84 -16.10 -14.69
C ASP A 10 -7.38 -15.64 -13.31
N PRO A 11 -8.66 -15.24 -13.22
CA PRO A 11 -9.26 -14.77 -11.97
C PRO A 11 -9.16 -15.78 -10.82
N VAL A 12 -9.23 -17.10 -11.12
CA VAL A 12 -9.09 -18.17 -10.13
C VAL A 12 -7.65 -18.22 -9.61
N ALA A 13 -6.67 -18.11 -10.50
CA ALA A 13 -5.26 -18.05 -10.11
C ALA A 13 -4.98 -16.79 -9.29
N ALA A 14 -5.48 -15.63 -9.71
CA ALA A 14 -5.33 -14.38 -8.96
C ALA A 14 -5.96 -14.47 -7.56
N ALA A 15 -7.16 -15.06 -7.44
CA ALA A 15 -7.83 -15.27 -6.15
C ALA A 15 -7.04 -16.22 -5.24
N ARG A 16 -6.48 -17.30 -5.79
CA ARG A 16 -5.61 -18.23 -5.04
C ARG A 16 -4.35 -17.52 -4.55
N TRP A 17 -3.69 -16.75 -5.40
CA TRP A 17 -2.54 -15.92 -5.02
C TRP A 17 -2.90 -14.93 -3.93
N ALA A 18 -4.03 -14.26 -4.06
CA ALA A 18 -4.52 -13.32 -3.06
C ALA A 18 -4.78 -14.00 -1.71
N ALA A 19 -5.21 -15.25 -1.70
CA ALA A 19 -5.47 -16.03 -0.49
C ALA A 19 -4.21 -16.61 0.16
N LEU A 20 -3.10 -16.75 -0.58
CA LEU A 20 -1.86 -17.27 -0.02
C LEU A 20 -1.35 -16.37 1.12
N SER A 21 -1.16 -16.97 2.27
CA SER A 21 -0.42 -16.34 3.35
C SER A 21 1.03 -16.17 2.89
N MET A 22 1.52 -14.94 2.79
CA MET A 22 2.94 -14.71 2.53
C MET A 22 3.76 -15.42 3.61
N PRO A 23 4.76 -16.22 3.24
CA PRO A 23 5.66 -16.79 4.24
C PRO A 23 6.26 -15.65 5.04
N VAL A 24 6.01 -15.73 6.34
CA VAL A 24 6.62 -14.83 7.31
C VAL A 24 8.08 -15.27 7.42
N SER A 25 8.97 -14.68 6.65
CA SER A 25 10.38 -14.82 6.95
C SER A 25 10.64 -14.15 8.29
N ALA A 26 10.93 -14.96 9.31
CA ALA A 26 11.52 -14.43 10.52
C ALA A 26 12.80 -13.71 10.10
N GLY A 27 12.88 -12.41 10.37
CA GLY A 27 14.13 -11.68 10.16
C GLY A 27 15.25 -12.35 10.97
N PRO A 28 16.52 -12.19 10.59
CA PRO A 28 17.67 -12.85 11.22
C PRO A 28 17.82 -12.59 12.72
N SER A 29 17.01 -11.74 13.32
CA SER A 29 17.04 -11.34 14.72
C SER A 29 15.74 -11.61 15.50
N GLY A 30 14.88 -12.53 15.04
CA GLY A 30 13.64 -12.86 15.78
C GLY A 30 12.62 -11.71 15.91
N GLY A 31 12.77 -10.66 15.13
CA GLY A 31 11.88 -9.52 15.09
C GLY A 31 10.55 -9.80 14.38
N ALA A 32 9.62 -8.84 14.45
CA ALA A 32 8.32 -8.93 13.81
C ALA A 32 8.43 -9.39 12.36
N PRO A 33 7.51 -10.25 11.90
CA PRO A 33 7.56 -10.84 10.57
C PRO A 33 7.62 -9.75 9.49
N ALA A 34 8.74 -9.72 8.76
CA ALA A 34 8.97 -8.79 7.68
C ALA A 34 8.25 -9.25 6.41
N SER A 35 7.77 -8.31 5.62
CA SER A 35 7.42 -8.55 4.22
C SER A 35 8.65 -9.05 3.45
N ALA A 36 8.43 -9.69 2.28
CA ALA A 36 9.55 -10.18 1.47
C ALA A 36 10.58 -9.06 1.23
N TRP A 37 11.86 -9.34 1.49
CA TRP A 37 12.94 -8.35 1.43
C TRP A 37 12.96 -7.55 0.12
N LEU A 38 12.62 -8.21 -0.99
CA LEU A 38 12.56 -7.57 -2.31
C LEU A 38 11.49 -6.47 -2.34
N HIS A 39 10.31 -6.71 -1.78
CA HIS A 39 9.24 -5.73 -1.73
C HIS A 39 9.64 -4.52 -0.88
N GLU A 40 10.32 -4.75 0.25
CA GLU A 40 10.81 -3.65 1.09
C GLU A 40 11.92 -2.85 0.39
N GLU A 41 12.83 -3.50 -0.35
CA GLU A 41 13.88 -2.82 -1.10
C GLU A 41 13.32 -1.99 -2.25
N VAL A 42 12.36 -2.54 -3.02
CA VAL A 42 11.66 -1.78 -4.07
C VAL A 42 10.94 -0.58 -3.48
N ALA A 43 10.23 -0.80 -2.37
CA ALA A 43 9.50 0.26 -1.69
C ALA A 43 10.43 1.37 -1.16
N ARG A 44 11.60 1.02 -0.62
CA ARG A 44 12.61 1.98 -0.19
C ARG A 44 13.08 2.85 -1.37
N ARG A 45 13.37 2.24 -2.52
CA ARG A 45 13.77 2.98 -3.74
C ARG A 45 12.65 3.84 -4.29
N MET A 46 11.40 3.40 -4.20
CA MET A 46 10.25 4.21 -4.57
C MET A 46 10.13 5.43 -3.63
N GLU A 47 10.32 5.22 -2.32
CA GLU A 47 10.24 6.28 -1.31
C GLU A 47 11.30 7.36 -1.55
N GLU A 48 12.52 6.99 -1.91
CA GLU A 48 13.59 7.93 -2.24
C GLU A 48 13.20 8.86 -3.41
N ARG A 49 12.45 8.35 -4.40
CA ARG A 49 11.97 9.15 -5.54
C ARG A 49 10.94 10.21 -5.16
N LEU A 50 10.26 10.05 -4.04
CA LEU A 50 9.35 11.09 -3.53
C LEU A 50 10.06 12.40 -3.18
N ALA A 51 11.39 12.39 -3.02
CA ALA A 51 12.17 13.61 -2.86
C ALA A 51 12.07 14.58 -4.05
N TRP A 52 11.77 14.06 -5.24
CA TRP A 52 11.62 14.85 -6.47
C TRP A 52 10.21 15.43 -6.62
N ILE A 53 9.24 14.94 -5.84
CA ILE A 53 7.84 15.38 -5.89
C ILE A 53 7.65 16.50 -4.88
N LYS A 54 7.29 17.70 -5.38
CA LYS A 54 7.09 18.88 -4.54
C LYS A 54 5.80 18.82 -3.73
N LEU A 55 4.78 18.10 -4.22
CA LEU A 55 3.51 17.95 -3.54
C LEU A 55 3.71 17.24 -2.19
N ARG A 56 3.19 17.81 -1.13
CA ARG A 56 3.14 17.19 0.21
C ARG A 56 1.71 16.74 0.47
N PRO A 57 1.42 15.44 0.40
CA PRO A 57 0.07 14.93 0.60
C PRO A 57 -0.40 15.19 2.03
N GLN A 58 -1.64 15.65 2.17
CA GLN A 58 -2.36 15.73 3.44
C GLN A 58 -3.12 14.44 3.73
N GLN A 59 -3.45 13.70 2.68
CA GLN A 59 -4.07 12.40 2.75
C GLN A 59 -3.43 11.47 1.73
N TRP A 60 -3.06 10.28 2.18
CA TRP A 60 -2.49 9.26 1.33
C TRP A 60 -3.02 7.88 1.69
N ALA A 61 -2.95 6.94 0.75
CA ALA A 61 -3.32 5.56 0.99
C ALA A 61 -2.16 4.61 0.71
N HIS A 62 -2.01 3.58 1.54
CA HIS A 62 -1.16 2.43 1.28
C HIS A 62 -2.04 1.23 0.92
N TRP A 63 -1.98 0.83 -0.34
CA TRP A 63 -2.76 -0.27 -0.88
C TRP A 63 -1.99 -1.58 -0.72
N GLU A 64 -2.60 -2.58 -0.06
CA GLU A 64 -2.00 -3.89 0.25
C GLU A 64 -0.66 -3.75 1.01
N ALA A 65 -0.67 -3.00 2.10
CA ALA A 65 0.52 -2.65 2.88
C ALA A 65 1.28 -3.88 3.41
N VAL A 66 0.56 -4.94 3.79
CA VAL A 66 1.17 -6.18 4.31
C VAL A 66 2.02 -6.88 3.24
N ARG A 67 1.58 -6.84 1.99
CA ARG A 67 2.33 -7.38 0.85
C ARG A 67 3.34 -6.38 0.30
N GLY A 68 2.94 -5.13 0.22
CA GLY A 68 3.71 -4.05 -0.38
C GLY A 68 4.91 -3.58 0.44
N GLY A 69 4.93 -3.88 1.74
CA GLY A 69 6.03 -3.49 2.62
C GLY A 69 5.59 -2.67 3.82
N LEU A 70 5.56 -3.29 4.99
CA LEU A 70 5.20 -2.63 6.24
C LEU A 70 6.28 -1.63 6.71
N GLN A 71 7.54 -1.84 6.35
CA GLN A 71 8.60 -0.89 6.64
C GLN A 71 8.48 0.37 5.76
N ALA A 72 8.11 0.19 4.48
CA ALA A 72 7.80 1.31 3.61
C ALA A 72 6.70 2.21 4.18
N HIS A 73 5.66 1.63 4.80
CA HIS A 73 4.64 2.41 5.49
C HIS A 73 5.23 3.31 6.57
N LYS A 74 6.18 2.80 7.34
CA LYS A 74 6.86 3.59 8.38
C LYS A 74 7.67 4.75 7.80
N LEU A 75 8.39 4.50 6.69
CA LEU A 75 9.14 5.54 5.98
C LEU A 75 8.21 6.65 5.47
N LEU A 76 7.09 6.29 4.85
CA LEU A 76 6.10 7.24 4.36
C LEU A 76 5.45 8.04 5.51
N ALA A 77 5.12 7.39 6.62
CA ALA A 77 4.59 8.06 7.80
C ALA A 77 5.60 9.00 8.47
N GLN A 78 6.90 8.70 8.37
CA GLN A 78 7.97 9.60 8.81
C GLN A 78 8.16 10.78 7.87
N ARG A 79 8.03 10.57 6.56
CA ARG A 79 8.12 11.63 5.55
C ARG A 79 6.94 12.60 5.63
N TYR A 80 5.75 12.10 5.94
CA TYR A 80 4.49 12.85 5.99
C TYR A 80 3.80 12.70 7.35
N PRO A 81 4.41 13.20 8.45
CA PRO A 81 3.96 12.91 9.81
C PRO A 81 2.58 13.48 10.14
N ASP A 82 2.19 14.55 9.45
CA ASP A 82 0.91 15.24 9.67
C ASP A 82 -0.20 14.76 8.71
N ALA A 83 0.17 13.92 7.74
CA ALA A 83 -0.76 13.44 6.74
C ALA A 83 -1.59 12.26 7.26
N ARG A 84 -2.90 12.29 7.01
CA ARG A 84 -3.79 11.17 7.28
C ARG A 84 -3.47 10.01 6.33
N CYS A 85 -3.32 8.82 6.89
CA CYS A 85 -3.08 7.61 6.11
C CYS A 85 -4.29 6.69 6.12
N PHE A 86 -4.62 6.13 4.95
CA PHE A 86 -5.55 5.02 4.78
C PHE A 86 -4.76 3.75 4.45
N VAL A 87 -5.03 2.67 5.14
CA VAL A 87 -4.48 1.34 4.84
C VAL A 87 -5.60 0.48 4.28
N VAL A 88 -5.43 0.05 3.05
CA VAL A 88 -6.43 -0.76 2.34
C VAL A 88 -5.87 -2.16 2.12
N GLU A 89 -6.60 -3.15 2.62
CA GLU A 89 -6.27 -4.57 2.48
C GLU A 89 -7.48 -5.32 1.95
N SER A 90 -7.29 -6.18 0.97
CA SER A 90 -8.38 -6.99 0.39
C SER A 90 -8.73 -8.21 1.22
N SER A 91 -7.89 -8.61 2.17
CA SER A 91 -8.09 -9.77 3.03
C SER A 91 -8.28 -9.36 4.49
N PRO A 92 -9.31 -9.88 5.19
CA PRO A 92 -9.52 -9.62 6.62
C PRO A 92 -8.32 -10.00 7.48
N GLY A 93 -7.63 -11.11 7.17
CA GLY A 93 -6.43 -11.52 7.91
C GLY A 93 -5.26 -10.56 7.73
N ARG A 94 -5.06 -10.02 6.51
CA ARG A 94 -4.04 -8.99 6.28
C ARG A 94 -4.43 -7.67 6.92
N LEU A 95 -5.71 -7.31 6.88
CA LEU A 95 -6.20 -6.11 7.55
C LEU A 95 -5.94 -6.17 9.07
N GLN A 96 -6.20 -7.32 9.70
CA GLN A 96 -5.89 -7.51 11.12
C GLN A 96 -4.40 -7.38 11.37
N ARG A 97 -3.56 -8.01 10.54
CA ARG A 97 -2.10 -7.91 10.67
C ARG A 97 -1.60 -6.48 10.49
N ALA A 98 -2.14 -5.74 9.50
CA ALA A 98 -1.80 -4.33 9.32
C ALA A 98 -2.14 -3.51 10.57
N ARG A 99 -3.30 -3.75 11.17
CA ARG A 99 -3.68 -3.11 12.44
C ARG A 99 -2.70 -3.43 13.56
N ASP A 100 -2.35 -4.70 13.74
CA ASP A 100 -1.45 -5.13 14.81
C ASP A 100 -0.06 -4.48 14.71
N VAL A 101 0.45 -4.31 13.49
CA VAL A 101 1.79 -3.78 13.25
C VAL A 101 1.84 -2.25 13.17
N LEU A 102 0.80 -1.63 12.59
CA LEU A 102 0.80 -0.20 12.27
C LEU A 102 0.02 0.65 13.28
N SER A 103 -0.83 0.04 14.11
CA SER A 103 -1.50 0.78 15.17
C SER A 103 -0.52 1.13 16.28
N LYS A 104 -0.48 2.40 16.63
CA LYS A 104 0.28 2.83 17.80
C LYS A 104 -0.48 2.45 19.08
N PRO A 105 0.17 1.86 20.07
CA PRO A 105 -0.45 1.60 21.37
C PRO A 105 -1.05 2.87 21.96
N TRP A 106 -2.14 2.75 22.71
CA TRP A 106 -2.85 3.90 23.28
C TRP A 106 -2.00 4.74 24.25
N TRP A 107 -0.96 4.14 24.85
CA TRP A 107 -0.01 4.82 25.76
C TRP A 107 1.17 5.50 25.04
N HIS A 108 1.28 5.39 23.71
CA HIS A 108 2.41 5.94 22.99
C HIS A 108 2.28 7.46 22.87
N PRO A 109 3.26 8.25 23.36
CA PRO A 109 3.17 9.73 23.36
C PRO A 109 2.97 10.34 21.96
N GLY A 110 3.53 9.69 20.94
CA GLY A 110 3.40 10.13 19.54
C GLY A 110 2.00 9.90 18.92
N ARG A 111 1.08 9.24 19.63
CA ARG A 111 -0.30 9.05 19.14
C ARG A 111 -1.09 10.36 19.09
N TRP A 112 -0.81 11.26 20.03
CA TRP A 112 -1.50 12.54 20.14
C TRP A 112 -1.00 13.59 19.14
N LYS A 113 0.19 13.37 18.55
CA LYS A 113 0.84 14.31 17.63
C LYS A 113 0.79 13.87 16.16
N ALA A 114 0.54 12.62 15.86
CA ALA A 114 0.52 12.12 14.50
C ALA A 114 -0.92 11.98 13.99
N ALA A 115 -1.12 12.29 12.72
CA ALA A 115 -2.42 12.03 12.07
C ALA A 115 -2.79 10.54 12.16
N PRO A 116 -4.08 10.22 12.37
CA PRO A 116 -4.50 8.83 12.57
C PRO A 116 -4.36 8.01 11.28
N THR A 117 -3.87 6.78 11.42
CA THR A 117 -3.98 5.76 10.37
C THR A 117 -5.39 5.16 10.42
N ARG A 118 -6.08 5.15 9.29
CA ARG A 118 -7.39 4.53 9.13
C ARG A 118 -7.26 3.24 8.32
N PHE A 119 -7.92 2.19 8.79
CA PHE A 119 -7.89 0.86 8.17
C PHE A 119 -9.21 0.64 7.41
N GLU A 120 -9.42 1.44 6.40
CA GLU A 120 -10.63 1.48 5.57
C GLU A 120 -10.30 2.05 4.19
N ALA A 121 -11.21 1.88 3.24
CA ALA A 121 -11.08 2.51 1.93
C ALA A 121 -11.21 4.04 2.05
N PRO A 122 -10.39 4.81 1.33
CA PRO A 122 -10.50 6.25 1.28
C PRO A 122 -11.75 6.69 0.52
N PRO A 123 -12.34 7.85 0.85
CA PRO A 123 -13.37 8.46 0.03
C PRO A 123 -12.87 8.75 -1.40
N GLU A 124 -13.76 8.73 -2.37
CA GLU A 124 -13.44 9.15 -3.75
C GLU A 124 -12.96 10.60 -3.78
N GLY A 125 -12.00 10.89 -4.64
CA GLY A 125 -11.47 12.24 -4.84
C GLY A 125 -10.72 12.83 -3.64
N SER A 126 -10.31 12.02 -2.67
CA SER A 126 -9.75 12.54 -1.41
C SER A 126 -8.24 12.45 -1.26
N LEU A 127 -7.58 11.59 -2.02
CA LEU A 127 -6.17 11.31 -1.85
C LEU A 127 -5.29 12.22 -2.71
N GLN A 128 -4.24 12.78 -2.13
CA GLN A 128 -3.17 13.42 -2.90
C GLN A 128 -2.08 12.42 -3.32
N MET A 129 -1.96 11.28 -2.62
CA MET A 129 -1.05 10.21 -3.02
C MET A 129 -1.68 8.84 -2.76
N LEU A 130 -1.58 7.96 -3.74
CA LEU A 130 -1.86 6.54 -3.56
C LEU A 130 -0.56 5.76 -3.78
N TRP A 131 -0.22 4.93 -2.82
CA TRP A 131 0.97 4.08 -2.84
C TRP A 131 0.60 2.61 -2.95
N ALA A 132 1.12 1.93 -3.99
CA ALA A 132 0.89 0.51 -4.23
C ALA A 132 2.19 -0.16 -4.71
N ASN A 133 2.84 -0.93 -3.85
CA ASN A 133 4.11 -1.56 -4.18
C ASN A 133 3.92 -3.03 -4.53
N MET A 134 4.48 -3.47 -5.68
CA MET A 134 4.54 -4.86 -6.13
C MET A 134 3.18 -5.56 -6.15
N LEU A 135 2.14 -4.87 -6.59
CA LEU A 135 0.77 -5.36 -6.56
C LEU A 135 0.17 -5.63 -7.94
N LEU A 136 0.30 -4.71 -8.87
CA LEU A 136 -0.51 -4.67 -10.09
C LEU A 136 -0.38 -5.94 -10.96
N HIS A 137 0.78 -6.57 -10.97
CA HIS A 137 1.03 -7.83 -11.69
C HIS A 137 0.32 -9.06 -11.09
N GLN A 138 -0.30 -8.93 -9.90
CA GLN A 138 -1.03 -10.00 -9.21
C GLN A 138 -2.55 -9.82 -9.30
N VAL A 139 -3.00 -8.74 -9.91
CA VAL A 139 -4.42 -8.38 -10.00
C VAL A 139 -5.02 -8.97 -11.28
N ALA A 140 -6.19 -9.59 -11.18
CA ALA A 140 -6.87 -10.20 -12.33
C ALA A 140 -7.24 -9.17 -13.41
N ASP A 141 -7.66 -7.98 -13.01
CA ASP A 141 -7.97 -6.87 -13.90
C ASP A 141 -7.19 -5.61 -13.47
N PRO A 142 -5.97 -5.42 -13.99
CA PRO A 142 -5.15 -4.26 -13.66
C PRO A 142 -5.75 -2.94 -14.17
N GLN A 143 -6.51 -2.95 -15.26
CA GLN A 143 -7.15 -1.74 -15.78
C GLN A 143 -8.26 -1.26 -14.86
N ALA A 144 -9.12 -2.16 -14.40
CA ALA A 144 -10.15 -1.85 -13.42
C ALA A 144 -9.55 -1.36 -12.09
N MET A 145 -8.42 -1.96 -11.67
CA MET A 145 -7.71 -1.53 -10.47
C MET A 145 -7.16 -0.11 -10.60
N ILE A 146 -6.50 0.22 -11.71
CA ILE A 146 -5.98 1.57 -11.98
C ILE A 146 -7.15 2.57 -12.04
N ALA A 147 -8.24 2.22 -12.71
CA ALA A 147 -9.44 3.07 -12.79
C ALA A 147 -10.05 3.30 -11.39
N HIS A 148 -10.05 2.27 -10.55
CA HIS A 148 -10.48 2.39 -9.15
C HIS A 148 -9.56 3.33 -8.36
N TRP A 149 -8.26 3.16 -8.45
CA TRP A 149 -7.29 4.06 -7.81
C TRP A 149 -7.43 5.51 -8.28
N HIS A 150 -7.61 5.71 -9.59
CA HIS A 150 -7.79 7.04 -10.15
C HIS A 150 -9.02 7.76 -9.54
N ARG A 151 -10.13 7.04 -9.31
CA ARG A 151 -11.31 7.64 -8.66
C ARG A 151 -11.05 8.08 -7.22
N THR A 152 -10.12 7.46 -6.51
CA THR A 152 -9.78 7.86 -5.14
C THR A 152 -8.88 9.08 -5.06
N LEU A 153 -8.16 9.39 -6.16
CA LEU A 153 -7.25 10.54 -6.21
C LEU A 153 -8.03 11.86 -6.30
N ALA A 154 -7.58 12.83 -5.54
CA ALA A 154 -8.00 14.23 -5.68
C ALA A 154 -7.42 14.83 -6.98
N VAL A 155 -7.93 16.00 -7.35
CA VAL A 155 -7.31 16.81 -8.40
C VAL A 155 -5.86 17.08 -8.00
N ASP A 156 -4.94 16.95 -8.97
CA ASP A 156 -3.48 17.04 -8.78
C ASP A 156 -2.87 15.94 -7.88
N GLY A 157 -3.67 14.96 -7.46
CA GLY A 157 -3.16 13.79 -6.77
C GLY A 157 -2.36 12.88 -7.71
N PHE A 158 -1.45 12.06 -7.15
CA PHE A 158 -0.61 11.17 -7.92
C PHE A 158 -0.62 9.74 -7.41
N LEU A 159 -0.36 8.82 -8.32
CA LEU A 159 -0.20 7.40 -8.05
C LEU A 159 1.28 7.04 -8.11
N MET A 160 1.77 6.42 -7.04
CA MET A 160 3.12 5.84 -6.98
C MET A 160 3.00 4.33 -6.83
N PHE A 161 3.41 3.59 -7.85
CA PHE A 161 3.31 2.14 -7.81
C PHE A 161 4.50 1.44 -8.45
N SER A 162 4.66 0.17 -8.16
CA SER A 162 5.59 -0.73 -8.84
C SER A 162 4.92 -2.06 -9.19
N CYS A 163 5.40 -2.68 -10.23
CA CYS A 163 5.01 -4.02 -10.64
C CYS A 163 6.20 -4.71 -11.31
N PHE A 164 6.13 -6.02 -11.48
CA PHE A 164 6.99 -6.73 -12.42
C PHE A 164 6.58 -6.38 -13.86
N GLY A 165 7.55 -6.29 -14.76
CA GLY A 165 7.36 -6.17 -16.20
C GLY A 165 7.38 -7.54 -16.87
#